data_f160687541f753feb0d0353a1adddf3e
#
_entry.id   f160687541f753feb0d0353a1adddf3e
#
_cell.length_a   1.000
_cell.length_b   1.000
_cell.length_c   1.000
_cell.angle_alpha   90.00
_cell.angle_beta   90.00
_cell.angle_gamma   90.00
#
_symmetry.space_group_name_H-M   'P 1'
#
loop_
_entity.id
_entity.type
_entity.pdbx_description
1 polymer ?
#
loop_
_entity_poly.entity_id
_entity_poly.type
_entity_poly.pdbx_seq_one_letter_code
_entity_poly.pdbx_strand_id
1 'polypeptide(L)'
;MAEYRDAYSQIRAAGAELVAISVDAPAQSARLRRQLGLPFTLLCDTDRRVVREWHVYNPREHGGIARPAVFVVETDLRLRFSSVDRVATRVMPADVLPILQDAGTSQPRKHAYMPRLGDFARAIGNLVSPG
;
A
#
# COMPACT_ATOMS: atom_id res chain seq x y z
N MET A 1 -1.62 9.39 -5.40
CA MET A 1 -1.22 8.38 -6.41
C MET A 1 -0.36 8.98 -7.53
N ALA A 2 -0.65 10.19 -8.00
CA ALA A 2 0.17 10.82 -9.04
C ALA A 2 1.65 10.96 -8.63
N GLU A 3 1.92 11.35 -7.40
CA GLU A 3 3.27 11.48 -6.85
C GLU A 3 4.04 10.15 -6.88
N TYR A 4 3.36 9.05 -6.57
CA TYR A 4 3.94 7.70 -6.63
C TYR A 4 4.13 7.21 -8.07
N ARG A 5 3.25 7.62 -9.00
CA ARG A 5 3.46 7.39 -10.44
C ARG A 5 4.76 8.06 -10.90
N ASP A 6 4.95 9.32 -10.52
CA ASP A 6 6.10 10.13 -10.95
C ASP A 6 7.42 9.63 -10.34
N ALA A 7 7.36 9.04 -9.12
CA ALA A 7 8.52 8.43 -8.45
C ALA A 7 8.71 6.94 -8.75
N TYR A 8 7.86 6.31 -9.56
CA TYR A 8 7.88 4.86 -9.75
C TYR A 8 9.21 4.32 -10.29
N SER A 9 9.83 5.01 -11.24
CA SER A 9 11.14 4.60 -11.77
C SER A 9 12.23 4.62 -10.70
N GLN A 10 12.20 5.58 -9.77
CA GLN A 10 13.15 5.66 -8.66
C GLN A 10 12.89 4.55 -7.63
N ILE A 11 11.63 4.21 -7.36
CA ILE A 11 11.24 3.09 -6.49
C ILE A 11 11.76 1.77 -7.09
N ARG A 12 11.57 1.57 -8.40
CA ARG A 12 12.09 0.41 -9.11
C ARG A 12 13.62 0.34 -9.10
N ALA A 13 14.29 1.47 -9.29
CA ALA A 13 15.73 1.56 -9.22
C ALA A 13 16.29 1.25 -7.81
N ALA A 14 15.50 1.52 -6.76
CA ALA A 14 15.82 1.13 -5.38
C ALA A 14 15.54 -0.36 -5.08
N GLY A 15 15.14 -1.16 -6.09
CA GLY A 15 14.90 -2.60 -5.96
C GLY A 15 13.53 -2.98 -5.40
N ALA A 16 12.59 -2.06 -5.34
CA ALA A 16 11.25 -2.29 -4.83
C ALA A 16 10.19 -2.36 -5.93
N GLU A 17 9.11 -3.08 -5.67
CA GLU A 17 7.88 -3.05 -6.47
C GLU A 17 6.82 -2.24 -5.73
N LEU A 18 6.02 -1.48 -6.46
CA LEU A 18 4.92 -0.71 -5.92
C LEU A 18 3.58 -1.37 -6.28
N VAL A 19 2.77 -1.60 -5.28
CA VAL A 19 1.39 -2.10 -5.43
C VAL A 19 0.47 -1.19 -4.64
N ALA A 20 -0.62 -0.74 -5.25
CA ALA A 20 -1.67 -0.01 -4.57
C ALA A 20 -2.88 -0.91 -4.33
N ILE A 21 -3.62 -0.64 -3.25
CA ILE A 21 -4.87 -1.35 -2.91
C ILE A 21 -5.96 -0.32 -2.71
N SER A 22 -7.11 -0.51 -3.35
CA SER A 22 -8.31 0.30 -3.20
C SER A 22 -9.51 -0.56 -2.84
N VAL A 23 -10.49 0.01 -2.14
CA VAL A 23 -11.79 -0.63 -1.87
C VAL A 23 -12.80 -0.41 -3.00
N ASP A 24 -12.41 0.33 -4.05
CA ASP A 24 -13.26 0.61 -5.20
C ASP A 24 -13.51 -0.64 -6.05
N ALA A 25 -14.62 -0.64 -6.78
CA ALA A 25 -14.91 -1.69 -7.73
C ALA A 25 -13.86 -1.76 -8.86
N PRO A 26 -13.62 -2.95 -9.45
CA PRO A 26 -12.60 -3.13 -10.49
C PRO A 26 -12.73 -2.17 -11.67
N ALA A 27 -13.96 -1.87 -12.09
CA ALA A 27 -14.22 -0.92 -13.18
C ALA A 27 -13.78 0.51 -12.85
N GLN A 28 -13.99 0.96 -11.60
CA GLN A 28 -13.56 2.27 -11.12
C GLN A 28 -12.03 2.33 -11.02
N SER A 29 -11.42 1.29 -10.46
CA SER A 29 -9.96 1.18 -10.35
C SER A 29 -9.29 1.13 -11.73
N ALA A 30 -9.85 0.39 -12.69
CA ALA A 30 -9.35 0.36 -14.05
C ALA A 30 -9.46 1.72 -14.75
N ARG A 31 -10.57 2.44 -14.53
CA ARG A 31 -10.74 3.81 -15.02
C ARG A 31 -9.69 4.75 -14.42
N LEU A 32 -9.53 4.73 -13.11
CA LEU A 32 -8.56 5.56 -12.40
C LEU A 32 -7.12 5.27 -12.89
N ARG A 33 -6.77 3.98 -13.03
CA ARG A 33 -5.46 3.58 -13.54
C ARG A 33 -5.18 4.17 -14.92
N ARG A 34 -6.16 4.11 -15.83
CA ARG A 34 -6.01 4.69 -17.17
C ARG A 34 -5.93 6.22 -17.13
N GLN A 35 -6.80 6.87 -16.35
CA GLN A 35 -6.85 8.34 -16.27
C GLN A 35 -5.54 8.92 -15.71
N LEU A 36 -4.95 8.26 -14.72
CA LEU A 36 -3.71 8.71 -14.10
C LEU A 36 -2.45 8.14 -14.77
N GLY A 37 -2.58 7.21 -15.73
CA GLY A 37 -1.45 6.55 -16.35
C GLY A 37 -0.56 5.82 -15.33
N LEU A 38 -1.17 5.08 -14.37
CA LEU A 38 -0.41 4.41 -13.32
C LEU A 38 0.38 3.23 -13.89
N PRO A 39 1.72 3.20 -13.74
CA PRO A 39 2.57 2.13 -14.24
C PRO A 39 2.60 0.90 -13.33
N PHE A 40 2.04 1.00 -12.14
CA PHE A 40 2.02 -0.06 -11.13
C PHE A 40 0.64 -0.71 -11.00
N THR A 41 0.61 -1.84 -10.32
CA THR A 41 -0.61 -2.62 -10.08
C THR A 41 -1.53 -1.91 -9.07
N LEU A 42 -2.82 -1.87 -9.38
CA LEU A 42 -3.89 -1.42 -8.49
C LEU A 42 -4.83 -2.59 -8.21
N LEU A 43 -4.79 -3.10 -6.99
CA LEU A 43 -5.62 -4.20 -6.52
C LEU A 43 -6.95 -3.68 -5.95
N CYS A 44 -7.99 -4.49 -6.00
CA CYS A 44 -9.33 -4.15 -5.54
C CYS A 44 -9.74 -5.02 -4.35
N ASP A 45 -9.92 -4.40 -3.18
CA ASP A 45 -10.40 -5.01 -1.94
C ASP A 45 -11.87 -4.63 -1.71
N THR A 46 -12.74 -5.06 -2.62
CA THR A 46 -14.16 -4.65 -2.65
C THR A 46 -14.96 -5.10 -1.44
N ASP A 47 -14.61 -6.23 -0.85
CA ASP A 47 -15.19 -6.76 0.39
C ASP A 47 -14.55 -6.16 1.66
N ARG A 48 -13.58 -5.30 1.50
CA ARG A 48 -12.87 -4.58 2.58
C ARG A 48 -12.21 -5.50 3.60
N ARG A 49 -11.84 -6.70 3.18
CA ARG A 49 -11.21 -7.68 4.07
C ARG A 49 -9.80 -7.25 4.42
N VAL A 50 -8.99 -6.92 3.43
CA VAL A 50 -7.58 -6.53 3.62
C VAL A 50 -7.48 -5.26 4.45
N VAL A 51 -8.24 -4.22 4.13
CA VAL A 51 -8.19 -2.95 4.86
C VAL A 51 -8.65 -3.09 6.32
N ARG A 52 -9.54 -4.05 6.62
CA ARG A 52 -9.93 -4.37 8.00
C ARG A 52 -8.84 -5.15 8.73
N GLU A 53 -8.29 -6.18 8.11
CA GLU A 53 -7.19 -6.97 8.67
C GLU A 53 -5.96 -6.11 8.98
N TRP A 54 -5.74 -5.09 8.16
CA TRP A 54 -4.60 -4.17 8.32
C TRP A 54 -4.92 -2.93 9.17
N HIS A 55 -6.12 -2.88 9.76
CA HIS A 55 -6.57 -1.78 10.63
C HIS A 55 -6.53 -0.39 9.98
N VAL A 56 -6.65 -0.34 8.67
CA VAL A 56 -6.74 0.92 7.90
C VAL A 56 -8.16 1.23 7.45
N TYR A 57 -9.16 0.46 7.87
CA TYR A 57 -10.56 0.69 7.53
C TYR A 57 -11.14 1.90 8.27
N ASN A 58 -11.80 2.79 7.54
CA ASN A 58 -12.55 3.91 8.08
C ASN A 58 -14.04 3.77 7.71
N PRO A 59 -14.91 3.34 8.65
CA PRO A 59 -16.34 3.16 8.37
C PRO A 59 -17.12 4.47 8.28
N ARG A 60 -16.54 5.60 8.71
CA ARG A 60 -17.24 6.89 8.85
C ARG A 60 -17.28 7.71 7.57
N GLU A 61 -16.50 7.38 6.56
CA GLU A 61 -16.41 8.11 5.30
C GLU A 61 -16.95 7.28 4.15
N HIS A 62 -17.79 7.87 3.31
CA HIS A 62 -18.28 7.33 2.03
C HIS A 62 -18.70 5.85 2.04
N GLY A 63 -19.35 5.38 3.09
CA GLY A 63 -19.77 3.99 3.23
C GLY A 63 -18.63 3.01 3.56
N GLY A 64 -17.50 3.55 3.99
CA GLY A 64 -16.30 2.81 4.41
C GLY A 64 -15.21 2.78 3.35
N ILE A 65 -14.14 3.49 3.63
CA ILE A 65 -12.95 3.61 2.78
C ILE A 65 -11.70 3.14 3.50
N ALA A 66 -10.61 2.96 2.75
CA ALA A 66 -9.29 2.80 3.33
C ALA A 66 -8.72 4.16 3.78
N ARG A 67 -8.12 4.21 4.97
CA ARG A 67 -7.26 5.34 5.34
C ARG A 67 -6.03 5.32 4.42
N PRO A 68 -5.51 6.49 4.03
CA PRO A 68 -4.22 6.53 3.38
C PRO A 68 -3.16 5.85 4.26
N ALA A 69 -2.46 4.88 3.71
CA ALA A 69 -1.44 4.15 4.41
C ALA A 69 -0.33 3.72 3.44
N VAL A 70 0.89 3.64 3.95
CA VAL A 70 2.05 3.13 3.21
C VAL A 70 2.74 2.07 4.07
N PHE A 71 3.03 0.95 3.44
CA PHE A 71 3.76 -0.16 4.04
C PHE A 71 4.96 -0.49 3.17
N VAL A 72 6.13 -0.65 3.77
CA VAL A 72 7.31 -1.22 3.11
C VAL A 72 7.54 -2.61 3.69
N VAL A 73 7.51 -3.60 2.82
CA VAL A 73 7.61 -5.01 3.18
C VAL A 73 8.81 -5.61 2.46
N GLU A 74 9.64 -6.31 3.21
CA GLU A 74 10.79 -7.02 2.66
C GLU A 74 10.37 -8.30 1.92
N THR A 75 11.26 -8.84 1.11
CA THR A 75 11.02 -10.08 0.36
C THR A 75 10.79 -11.30 1.25
N ASP A 76 11.30 -11.28 2.48
CA ASP A 76 11.03 -12.28 3.53
C ASP A 76 9.74 -11.99 4.32
N LEU A 77 8.92 -11.06 3.84
CA LEU A 77 7.64 -10.63 4.40
C LEU A 77 7.72 -9.89 5.74
N ARG A 78 8.89 -9.42 6.15
CA ARG A 78 9.01 -8.54 7.31
C ARG A 78 8.57 -7.13 6.97
N LEU A 79 7.82 -6.53 7.88
CA LEU A 79 7.42 -5.14 7.77
C LEU A 79 8.59 -4.22 8.16
N ARG A 80 9.08 -3.45 7.21
CA ARG A 80 10.18 -2.51 7.40
C ARG A 80 9.71 -1.13 7.83
N PHE A 81 8.61 -0.68 7.25
CA PHE A 81 8.02 0.62 7.53
C PHE A 81 6.50 0.55 7.40
N SER A 82 5.82 1.29 8.27
CA SER A 82 4.38 1.50 8.14
C SER A 82 4.01 2.91 8.56
N SER A 83 3.13 3.54 7.80
CA SER A 83 2.44 4.75 8.19
C SER A 83 0.97 4.62 7.84
N VAL A 84 0.11 4.96 8.80
CA VAL A 84 -1.33 5.09 8.59
C VAL A 84 -1.67 6.55 8.84
N ASP A 85 -2.03 7.25 7.79
CA ASP A 85 -2.19 8.70 7.84
C ASP A 85 -3.56 9.11 8.37
N ARG A 86 -3.58 10.21 9.09
CA ARG A 86 -4.79 11.02 9.27
C ARG A 86 -4.90 11.95 8.06
N VAL A 87 -6.12 12.36 7.73
CA VAL A 87 -6.52 13.05 6.48
C VAL A 87 -5.59 14.19 5.99
N ALA A 88 -4.70 14.71 6.83
CA ALA A 88 -3.84 15.86 6.52
C ALA A 88 -2.35 15.54 6.22
N THR A 89 -1.90 14.33 6.48
CA THR A 89 -0.47 13.98 6.33
C THR A 89 -0.30 12.70 5.54
N ARG A 90 -0.13 12.82 4.23
CA ARG A 90 0.18 11.69 3.37
C ARG A 90 1.70 11.50 3.32
N VAL A 91 2.16 10.27 3.52
CA VAL A 91 3.55 9.91 3.26
C VAL A 91 3.84 10.07 1.77
N MET A 92 4.82 10.90 1.47
CA MET A 92 5.24 11.17 0.10
C MET A 92 6.34 10.19 -0.34
N PRO A 93 6.52 9.96 -1.65
CA PRO A 93 7.61 9.11 -2.15
C PRO A 93 8.99 9.54 -1.64
N ALA A 94 9.21 10.83 -1.44
CA ALA A 94 10.46 11.36 -0.90
C ALA A 94 10.77 10.86 0.53
N ASP A 95 9.75 10.52 1.31
CA ASP A 95 9.92 9.96 2.65
C ASP A 95 10.22 8.45 2.60
N VAL A 96 9.76 7.77 1.57
CA VAL A 96 9.88 6.31 1.39
C VAL A 96 11.20 5.93 0.71
N LEU A 97 11.65 6.70 -0.27
CA LEU A 97 12.86 6.40 -1.04
C LEU A 97 14.11 6.20 -0.19
N PRO A 98 14.41 7.02 0.83
CA PRO A 98 15.55 6.77 1.72
C PRO A 98 15.43 5.44 2.48
N ILE A 99 14.20 5.04 2.85
CA ILE A 99 13.94 3.78 3.54
C ILE A 99 14.23 2.58 2.61
N LEU A 100 13.89 2.69 1.33
CA LEU A 100 14.18 1.66 0.33
C LEU A 100 15.67 1.53 0.02
N GLN A 101 16.37 2.65 0.01
CA GLN A 101 17.81 2.73 -0.30
C GLN A 101 18.69 2.26 0.85
N ASP A 102 18.22 2.37 2.10
CA ASP A 102 18.95 1.95 3.30
C ASP A 102 18.77 0.45 3.57
N ALA A 103 19.42 -0.36 2.74
CA ALA A 103 19.26 -1.83 2.74
C ALA A 103 19.88 -2.55 3.97
N GLY A 104 20.27 -1.86 5.05
CA GLY A 104 21.05 -2.54 6.10
C GLY A 104 20.81 -2.16 7.55
N THR A 105 20.14 -1.06 7.91
CA THR A 105 20.25 -0.50 9.26
C THR A 105 18.95 -0.07 9.95
N SER A 106 17.80 -0.24 9.35
CA SER A 106 16.56 0.27 9.94
C SER A 106 15.93 -0.72 10.90
N GLN A 107 16.07 -0.45 12.19
CA GLN A 107 15.16 -1.03 13.19
C GLN A 107 13.72 -0.56 12.89
N PRO A 108 12.72 -1.45 13.01
CA PRO A 108 11.32 -1.08 12.79
C PRO A 108 10.93 0.03 13.77
N ARG A 109 10.60 1.21 13.26
CA ARG A 109 9.99 2.25 14.07
C ARG A 109 8.61 1.74 14.51
N LYS A 110 8.46 1.54 15.81
CA LYS A 110 7.22 1.14 16.45
C LYS A 110 6.20 2.27 16.28
N HIS A 111 5.32 2.15 15.32
CA HIS A 111 4.04 2.84 15.36
C HIS A 111 2.91 1.80 15.33
N ALA A 112 2.09 1.90 16.34
CA ALA A 112 0.88 1.19 16.68
C ALA A 112 0.36 0.18 15.65
N TYR A 113 0.42 -1.09 16.03
CA TYR A 113 -0.14 -2.28 15.41
C TYR A 113 0.61 -2.82 14.19
N MET A 114 1.22 -3.99 14.38
CA MET A 114 1.76 -4.82 13.31
C MET A 114 0.71 -5.89 12.93
N PRO A 115 0.16 -5.87 11.70
CA PRO A 115 -0.53 -7.04 11.17
C PRO A 115 0.41 -8.23 11.16
N ARG A 116 -0.08 -9.42 11.47
CA ARG A 116 0.73 -10.64 11.35
C ARG A 116 1.07 -10.86 9.88
N LEU A 117 2.33 -11.08 9.59
CA LEU A 117 2.89 -11.21 8.23
C LEU A 117 2.24 -12.32 7.37
N GLY A 118 1.69 -13.37 8.01
CA GLY A 118 0.88 -14.37 7.35
C GLY A 118 -0.39 -13.82 6.71
N ASP A 119 -0.90 -12.71 7.24
CA ASP A 119 -2.11 -12.07 6.75
C ASP A 119 -1.82 -11.28 5.46
N PHE A 120 -0.61 -10.75 5.31
CA PHE A 120 -0.17 -10.04 4.10
C PHE A 120 -0.03 -10.98 2.89
N ALA A 121 0.70 -12.07 3.04
CA ALA A 121 0.88 -13.05 1.97
C ALA A 121 -0.47 -13.67 1.54
N ARG A 122 -1.36 -13.92 2.52
CA ARG A 122 -2.69 -14.44 2.28
C ARG A 122 -3.60 -13.40 1.60
N ALA A 123 -3.52 -12.14 2.01
CA ALA A 123 -4.30 -11.05 1.43
C ALA A 123 -3.92 -10.80 -0.02
N ILE A 124 -2.62 -10.73 -0.35
CA ILE A 124 -2.14 -10.58 -1.74
C ILE A 124 -2.45 -11.84 -2.55
N GLY A 125 -2.21 -13.02 -2.02
CA GLY A 125 -2.50 -14.28 -2.71
C GLY A 125 -3.97 -14.41 -3.12
N ASN A 126 -4.89 -13.98 -2.27
CA ASN A 126 -6.33 -14.02 -2.54
C ASN A 126 -6.82 -12.90 -3.49
N LEU A 127 -6.08 -11.79 -3.62
CA LEU A 127 -6.39 -10.72 -4.57
C LEU A 127 -5.86 -11.00 -5.99
N VAL A 128 -4.85 -11.86 -6.11
CA VAL A 128 -4.21 -12.21 -7.38
C VAL A 128 -4.80 -13.49 -7.99
N SER A 129 -5.42 -14.35 -7.19
CA SER A 129 -6.08 -15.56 -7.70
C SER A 129 -7.40 -15.19 -8.41
N PRO A 130 -7.52 -15.38 -9.73
CA PRO A 130 -8.82 -15.30 -10.39
C PRO A 130 -9.70 -16.41 -9.84
N GLY A 131 -10.84 -16.03 -9.26
CA GLY A 131 -11.92 -16.95 -8.92
C GLY A 131 -12.47 -17.63 -10.13
#